data_fa42a077db9510ee135905990da2918b
#
_entry.id   fa42a077db9510ee135905990da2918b
#
_cell.length_a   1.000
_cell.length_b   1.000
_cell.length_c   1.000
_cell.angle_alpha   90.00
_cell.angle_beta   90.00
_cell.angle_gamma   90.00
#
_symmetry.space_group_name_H-M   'P 1'
#
loop_
_entity.id
_entity.type
_entity.pdbx_description
1 polymer ?
#
loop_
_entity_poly.entity_id
_entity_poly.type
_entity_poly.pdbx_seq_one_letter_code
_entity_poly.pdbx_strand_id
1 'polypeptide(L)'
;MTTQLDSLRKMTVVVADTGDIDAIKKYQPQDATTNPSLILSASALPQYAPLIDEAIAYAKAQSADKAQQLIDAEDKLAVNIGLEILKIVPGRISTEVDARLSYDTQATVEKARKLIALYNAAGISNDRILIKIASTWQGIRAAEILEKEGINCNLTLLFSEAQARACAEAGVYLISPFVGRILDWYKANTDKKEYAPAEDPGVISVTKIYNYYKEYGYKTVVMGASFRNVGEITELAGCDRLTIAPALLKELQENTTPLVRKLEYKGEVKAKPQPLTEAEFYWQHNSDAMAVEKLADGIRKFAVDQEKLEAMLSAKL
;
A
#
# COMPACT_ATOMS: atom_id res chain seq x y z
N MET A 1 15.16 -28.21 1.57
CA MET A 1 13.94 -28.23 2.44
C MET A 1 13.05 -27.08 2.01
N THR A 2 11.73 -27.28 2.00
CA THR A 2 10.75 -26.24 1.66
C THR A 2 10.65 -25.24 2.80
N THR A 3 10.82 -23.97 2.52
CA THR A 3 10.72 -22.90 3.52
C THR A 3 9.27 -22.43 3.68
N GLN A 4 9.00 -21.68 4.75
CA GLN A 4 7.68 -21.03 4.90
C GLN A 4 7.41 -20.03 3.76
N LEU A 5 8.43 -19.33 3.26
CA LEU A 5 8.29 -18.44 2.10
C LEU A 5 7.89 -19.22 0.84
N ASP A 6 8.51 -20.38 0.57
CA ASP A 6 8.14 -21.24 -0.55
C ASP A 6 6.70 -21.75 -0.44
N SER A 7 6.29 -22.12 0.77
CA SER A 7 4.93 -22.57 1.05
C SER A 7 3.90 -21.44 0.89
N LEU A 8 4.22 -20.24 1.37
CA LEU A 8 3.36 -19.07 1.24
C LEU A 8 3.10 -18.71 -0.23
N ARG A 9 4.15 -18.76 -1.07
CA ARG A 9 4.02 -18.50 -2.52
C ARG A 9 3.05 -19.41 -3.27
N LYS A 10 2.77 -20.59 -2.74
CA LYS A 10 1.77 -21.52 -3.31
C LYS A 10 0.33 -21.15 -2.97
N MET A 11 0.12 -20.27 -2.00
CA MET A 11 -1.20 -19.93 -1.44
C MET A 11 -1.55 -18.47 -1.60
N THR A 12 -0.55 -17.60 -1.64
CA THR A 12 -0.69 -16.15 -1.62
C THR A 12 0.33 -15.53 -2.56
N VAL A 13 -0.04 -14.49 -3.27
CA VAL A 13 0.93 -13.70 -4.04
C VAL A 13 1.79 -12.89 -3.07
N VAL A 14 3.09 -13.16 -3.09
CA VAL A 14 4.06 -12.47 -2.23
C VAL A 14 4.51 -11.18 -2.90
N VAL A 15 4.37 -10.08 -2.17
CA VAL A 15 4.73 -8.73 -2.57
C VAL A 15 5.80 -8.20 -1.61
N ALA A 16 6.78 -7.46 -2.10
CA ALA A 16 7.79 -6.85 -1.25
C ALA A 16 7.41 -5.40 -0.89
N ASP A 17 7.44 -5.10 0.39
CA ASP A 17 7.21 -3.75 0.92
C ASP A 17 8.56 -3.06 1.18
N THR A 18 9.15 -2.53 0.12
CA THR A 18 10.46 -1.88 0.16
C THR A 18 10.77 -1.13 -1.14
N GLY A 19 11.59 -0.09 -1.04
CA GLY A 19 12.23 0.57 -2.17
C GLY A 19 13.65 0.06 -2.46
N ASP A 20 14.15 -0.92 -1.70
CA ASP A 20 15.49 -1.47 -1.84
C ASP A 20 15.55 -2.53 -2.94
N ILE A 21 16.19 -2.19 -4.07
CA ILE A 21 16.33 -3.07 -5.25
C ILE A 21 17.06 -4.37 -4.91
N ASP A 22 18.07 -4.34 -4.06
CA ASP A 22 18.85 -5.53 -3.72
C ASP A 22 18.02 -6.53 -2.92
N ALA A 23 17.16 -6.06 -2.01
CA ALA A 23 16.21 -6.89 -1.32
C ALA A 23 15.18 -7.50 -2.27
N ILE A 24 14.68 -6.72 -3.24
CA ILE A 24 13.74 -7.20 -4.26
C ILE A 24 14.37 -8.29 -5.12
N LYS A 25 15.61 -8.10 -5.57
CA LYS A 25 16.38 -9.13 -6.33
C LYS A 25 16.53 -10.42 -5.53
N LYS A 26 16.81 -10.29 -4.24
CA LYS A 26 17.06 -11.44 -3.37
C LYS A 26 15.81 -12.30 -3.17
N TYR A 27 14.65 -11.68 -2.93
CA TYR A 27 13.43 -12.41 -2.58
C TYR A 27 12.49 -12.68 -3.75
N GLN A 28 12.74 -12.07 -4.92
CA GLN A 28 11.98 -12.27 -6.16
C GLN A 28 10.44 -12.24 -5.95
N PRO A 29 9.88 -11.13 -5.41
CA PRO A 29 8.45 -10.99 -5.24
C PRO A 29 7.75 -10.84 -6.59
N GLN A 30 6.43 -11.07 -6.61
CA GLN A 30 5.61 -10.83 -7.80
C GLN A 30 5.45 -9.33 -8.09
N ASP A 31 5.17 -8.56 -7.05
CA ASP A 31 4.97 -7.11 -7.08
C ASP A 31 5.81 -6.44 -6.00
N ALA A 32 5.86 -5.12 -6.01
CA ALA A 32 6.42 -4.32 -4.92
C ALA A 32 5.52 -3.15 -4.56
N THR A 33 5.61 -2.71 -3.31
CA THR A 33 4.94 -1.52 -2.80
C THR A 33 5.94 -0.56 -2.22
N THR A 34 5.74 0.73 -2.45
CA THR A 34 6.45 1.83 -1.82
C THR A 34 5.47 2.73 -1.08
N ASN A 35 5.99 3.64 -0.30
CA ASN A 35 5.28 4.72 0.38
C ASN A 35 6.29 5.86 0.66
N PRO A 36 5.87 7.03 1.16
CA PRO A 36 6.80 8.13 1.42
C PRO A 36 7.98 7.76 2.31
N SER A 37 7.76 6.96 3.35
CA SER A 37 8.81 6.51 4.26
C SER A 37 9.83 5.62 3.58
N LEU A 38 9.37 4.72 2.70
CA LEU A 38 10.24 3.81 1.95
C LEU A 38 11.02 4.54 0.85
N ILE A 39 10.43 5.54 0.19
CA ILE A 39 11.13 6.40 -0.76
C ILE A 39 12.22 7.20 -0.06
N LEU A 40 11.92 7.78 1.10
CA LEU A 40 12.91 8.49 1.91
C LEU A 40 14.08 7.58 2.29
N SER A 41 13.81 6.38 2.79
CA SER A 41 14.84 5.41 3.16
C SER A 41 15.68 4.96 1.97
N ALA A 42 15.05 4.68 0.84
CA ALA A 42 15.75 4.29 -0.39
C ALA A 42 16.64 5.42 -0.90
N SER A 43 16.19 6.67 -0.82
CA SER A 43 16.95 7.85 -1.27
C SER A 43 18.26 8.06 -0.51
N ALA A 44 18.41 7.48 0.68
CA ALA A 44 19.64 7.50 1.45
C ALA A 44 20.68 6.47 0.97
N LEU A 45 20.29 5.50 0.14
CA LEU A 45 21.18 4.48 -0.37
C LEU A 45 22.08 5.05 -1.49
N PRO A 46 23.40 4.82 -1.47
CA PRO A 46 24.34 5.40 -2.45
C PRO A 46 23.99 5.08 -3.90
N GLN A 47 23.45 3.90 -4.17
CA GLN A 47 23.10 3.46 -5.53
C GLN A 47 21.95 4.25 -6.15
N TYR A 48 21.17 5.01 -5.34
CA TYR A 48 20.08 5.86 -5.83
C TYR A 48 20.49 7.31 -6.11
N ALA A 49 21.72 7.71 -5.83
CA ALA A 49 22.20 9.06 -6.11
C ALA A 49 21.98 9.49 -7.58
N PRO A 50 22.23 8.64 -8.60
CA PRO A 50 21.93 8.99 -9.99
C PRO A 50 20.44 9.25 -10.26
N LEU A 51 19.54 8.55 -9.58
CA LEU A 51 18.10 8.72 -9.72
C LEU A 51 17.63 10.07 -9.14
N ILE A 52 18.26 10.49 -8.05
CA ILE A 52 18.02 11.81 -7.45
C ILE A 52 18.52 12.90 -8.38
N ASP A 53 19.74 12.78 -8.91
CA ASP A 53 20.33 13.76 -9.82
C ASP A 53 19.49 13.92 -11.09
N GLU A 54 18.99 12.83 -11.65
CA GLU A 54 18.08 12.84 -12.81
C GLU A 54 16.76 13.54 -12.48
N ALA A 55 16.17 13.29 -11.31
CA ALA A 55 14.94 13.94 -10.88
C ALA A 55 15.13 15.45 -10.72
N ILE A 56 16.25 15.89 -10.17
CA ILE A 56 16.62 17.31 -10.05
C ILE A 56 16.78 17.95 -11.43
N ALA A 57 17.52 17.31 -12.32
CA ALA A 57 17.74 17.82 -13.69
C ALA A 57 16.39 17.94 -14.44
N TYR A 58 15.54 16.93 -14.33
CA TYR A 58 14.20 16.95 -14.90
C TYR A 58 13.39 18.14 -14.38
N ALA A 59 13.33 18.33 -13.05
CA ALA A 59 12.56 19.40 -12.43
C ALA A 59 13.02 20.80 -12.86
N LYS A 60 14.33 21.01 -12.94
CA LYS A 60 14.91 22.28 -13.43
C LYS A 60 14.57 22.58 -14.88
N ALA A 61 14.41 21.53 -15.70
CA ALA A 61 14.02 21.68 -17.09
C ALA A 61 12.52 22.00 -17.29
N GLN A 62 11.65 21.62 -16.33
CA GLN A 62 10.21 21.81 -16.43
C GLN A 62 9.76 23.21 -16.02
N SER A 63 10.41 23.85 -15.05
CA SER A 63 9.98 25.14 -14.51
C SER A 63 11.15 25.94 -13.96
N ALA A 64 11.04 27.27 -13.99
CA ALA A 64 11.94 28.18 -13.29
C ALA A 64 11.49 28.43 -11.83
N ASP A 65 10.24 28.12 -11.49
CA ASP A 65 9.72 28.29 -10.14
C ASP A 65 10.21 27.17 -9.21
N LYS A 66 10.86 27.56 -8.11
CA LYS A 66 11.46 26.63 -7.14
C LYS A 66 10.43 25.73 -6.45
N ALA A 67 9.24 26.23 -6.16
CA ALA A 67 8.19 25.45 -5.55
C ALA A 67 7.70 24.34 -6.50
N GLN A 68 7.53 24.70 -7.78
CA GLN A 68 7.15 23.72 -8.80
C GLN A 68 8.27 22.72 -9.08
N GLN A 69 9.53 23.17 -9.10
CA GLN A 69 10.69 22.27 -9.23
C GLN A 69 10.73 21.21 -8.14
N LEU A 70 10.42 21.59 -6.90
CA LEU A 70 10.38 20.64 -5.78
C LEU A 70 9.31 19.56 -5.99
N ILE A 71 8.10 19.96 -6.36
CA ILE A 71 7.00 19.03 -6.66
C ILE A 71 7.38 18.06 -7.79
N ASP A 72 7.96 18.62 -8.87
CA ASP A 72 8.34 17.81 -10.03
C ASP A 72 9.50 16.85 -9.72
N ALA A 73 10.46 17.28 -8.87
CA ALA A 73 11.57 16.45 -8.43
C ALA A 73 11.08 15.27 -7.57
N GLU A 74 10.14 15.48 -6.67
CA GLU A 74 9.56 14.42 -5.84
C GLU A 74 8.82 13.38 -6.67
N ASP A 75 7.93 13.85 -7.55
CA ASP A 75 7.16 12.97 -8.42
C ASP A 75 8.09 12.16 -9.34
N LYS A 76 9.09 12.80 -9.92
CA LYS A 76 10.07 12.15 -10.78
C LYS A 76 10.92 11.14 -10.04
N LEU A 77 11.36 11.45 -8.82
CA LEU A 77 12.14 10.53 -8.00
C LEU A 77 11.35 9.26 -7.64
N ALA A 78 10.11 9.41 -7.21
CA ALA A 78 9.24 8.28 -6.91
C ALA A 78 9.07 7.37 -8.14
N VAL A 79 8.85 7.95 -9.31
CA VAL A 79 8.76 7.21 -10.58
C VAL A 79 10.09 6.57 -10.96
N ASN A 80 11.23 7.28 -10.81
CA ASN A 80 12.54 6.71 -11.10
C ASN A 80 12.84 5.46 -10.26
N ILE A 81 12.54 5.49 -8.98
CA ILE A 81 12.66 4.32 -8.09
C ILE A 81 11.71 3.20 -8.56
N GLY A 82 10.48 3.53 -8.87
CA GLY A 82 9.50 2.57 -9.40
C GLY A 82 9.96 1.91 -10.71
N LEU A 83 10.59 2.67 -11.61
CA LEU A 83 11.15 2.15 -12.87
C LEU A 83 12.26 1.13 -12.63
N GLU A 84 13.15 1.37 -11.68
CA GLU A 84 14.19 0.41 -11.31
C GLU A 84 13.59 -0.88 -10.72
N ILE A 85 12.57 -0.75 -9.89
CA ILE A 85 11.85 -1.90 -9.33
C ILE A 85 11.16 -2.71 -10.45
N LEU A 86 10.53 -2.05 -11.41
CA LEU A 86 9.83 -2.70 -12.52
C LEU A 86 10.73 -3.48 -13.47
N LYS A 87 12.04 -3.21 -13.47
CA LYS A 87 13.03 -4.04 -14.20
C LYS A 87 13.21 -5.43 -13.57
N ILE A 88 12.81 -5.60 -12.32
CA ILE A 88 13.06 -6.81 -11.52
C ILE A 88 11.77 -7.58 -11.28
N VAL A 89 10.69 -6.91 -10.82
CA VAL A 89 9.42 -7.57 -10.56
C VAL A 89 8.66 -7.84 -11.86
N PRO A 90 8.06 -9.04 -12.02
CA PRO A 90 7.27 -9.34 -13.22
C PRO A 90 5.90 -8.64 -13.25
N GLY A 91 5.39 -8.25 -12.10
CA GLY A 91 4.07 -7.64 -11.92
C GLY A 91 4.09 -6.12 -11.83
N ARG A 92 3.56 -5.59 -10.74
CA ARG A 92 3.22 -4.17 -10.57
C ARG A 92 4.05 -3.48 -9.48
N ILE A 93 4.22 -2.19 -9.62
CA ILE A 93 4.69 -1.29 -8.57
C ILE A 93 3.53 -0.42 -8.05
N SER A 94 3.39 -0.29 -6.74
CA SER A 94 2.51 0.71 -6.14
C SER A 94 3.30 1.96 -5.81
N THR A 95 2.88 3.09 -6.40
CA THR A 95 3.45 4.43 -6.18
C THR A 95 2.40 5.32 -5.54
N GLU A 96 2.71 5.92 -4.40
CA GLU A 96 1.76 6.64 -3.56
C GLU A 96 1.72 8.13 -3.88
N VAL A 97 0.51 8.69 -3.94
CA VAL A 97 0.29 10.14 -4.04
C VAL A 97 0.61 10.82 -2.71
N ASP A 98 0.86 12.13 -2.74
CA ASP A 98 1.12 12.93 -1.56
C ASP A 98 0.01 12.77 -0.51
N ALA A 99 0.39 12.38 0.72
CA ALA A 99 -0.56 12.17 1.81
C ALA A 99 -1.35 13.44 2.19
N ARG A 100 -0.81 14.62 1.92
CA ARG A 100 -1.48 15.91 2.16
C ARG A 100 -2.68 16.13 1.24
N LEU A 101 -2.81 15.35 0.16
CA LEU A 101 -3.95 15.36 -0.76
C LEU A 101 -5.11 14.46 -0.31
N SER A 102 -4.99 13.80 0.84
CA SER A 102 -5.93 12.75 1.30
C SER A 102 -7.38 13.23 1.43
N TYR A 103 -7.64 14.52 1.57
CA TYR A 103 -8.97 15.12 1.71
C TYR A 103 -9.40 15.95 0.50
N ASP A 104 -8.65 15.88 -0.61
CA ASP A 104 -8.93 16.57 -1.85
C ASP A 104 -9.00 15.58 -3.01
N THR A 105 -10.22 15.25 -3.41
CA THR A 105 -10.48 14.28 -4.49
C THR A 105 -9.88 14.72 -5.81
N GLN A 106 -10.09 15.99 -6.19
CA GLN A 106 -9.62 16.50 -7.48
C GLN A 106 -8.09 16.55 -7.54
N ALA A 107 -7.44 17.07 -6.52
CA ALA A 107 -5.98 17.13 -6.46
C ALA A 107 -5.34 15.73 -6.44
N THR A 108 -5.98 14.77 -5.78
CA THR A 108 -5.55 13.35 -5.81
C THR A 108 -5.62 12.76 -7.22
N VAL A 109 -6.71 13.00 -7.94
CA VAL A 109 -6.88 12.53 -9.33
C VAL A 109 -5.82 13.14 -10.24
N GLU A 110 -5.57 14.44 -10.12
CA GLU A 110 -4.56 15.15 -10.93
C GLU A 110 -3.15 14.62 -10.65
N LYS A 111 -2.80 14.41 -9.39
CA LYS A 111 -1.51 13.81 -9.00
C LYS A 111 -1.35 12.40 -9.56
N ALA A 112 -2.37 11.57 -9.44
CA ALA A 112 -2.36 10.21 -9.99
C ALA A 112 -2.13 10.20 -11.49
N ARG A 113 -2.84 11.04 -12.23
CA ARG A 113 -2.66 11.19 -13.69
C ARG A 113 -1.26 11.66 -14.06
N LYS A 114 -0.68 12.57 -13.29
CA LYS A 114 0.71 13.03 -13.47
C LYS A 114 1.71 11.88 -13.29
N LEU A 115 1.60 11.09 -12.23
CA LEU A 115 2.47 9.94 -11.99
C LEU A 115 2.36 8.90 -13.11
N ILE A 116 1.14 8.59 -13.56
CA ILE A 116 0.90 7.69 -14.68
C ILE A 116 1.55 8.22 -15.96
N ALA A 117 1.42 9.52 -16.25
CA ALA A 117 2.04 10.14 -17.42
C ALA A 117 3.58 10.01 -17.38
N LEU A 118 4.21 10.17 -16.23
CA LEU A 118 5.65 9.98 -16.06
C LEU A 118 6.07 8.53 -16.32
N TYR A 119 5.32 7.55 -15.87
CA TYR A 119 5.55 6.14 -16.18
C TYR A 119 5.36 5.83 -17.66
N ASN A 120 4.28 6.33 -18.25
CA ASN A 120 4.00 6.12 -19.67
C ASN A 120 5.09 6.75 -20.56
N ALA A 121 5.59 7.94 -20.22
CA ALA A 121 6.71 8.58 -20.92
C ALA A 121 8.00 7.75 -20.87
N ALA A 122 8.17 6.91 -19.84
CA ALA A 122 9.28 5.96 -19.72
C ALA A 122 8.98 4.58 -20.37
N GLY A 123 7.86 4.44 -21.09
CA GLY A 123 7.49 3.22 -21.81
C GLY A 123 6.76 2.17 -20.95
N ILE A 124 6.32 2.52 -19.77
CA ILE A 124 5.58 1.60 -18.86
C ILE A 124 4.07 1.81 -19.05
N SER A 125 3.36 0.72 -19.30
CA SER A 125 1.89 0.71 -19.45
C SER A 125 1.17 0.69 -18.09
N ASN A 126 -0.09 1.14 -18.09
CA ASN A 126 -0.89 1.26 -16.87
C ASN A 126 -1.07 -0.05 -16.11
N ASP A 127 -1.06 -1.18 -16.80
CA ASP A 127 -1.20 -2.51 -16.19
C ASP A 127 -0.01 -2.94 -15.31
N ARG A 128 1.09 -2.18 -15.36
CA ARG A 128 2.28 -2.39 -14.51
C ARG A 128 2.30 -1.51 -13.25
N ILE A 129 1.29 -0.68 -13.05
CA ILE A 129 1.27 0.37 -12.01
C ILE A 129 -0.01 0.27 -11.20
N LEU A 130 0.12 0.49 -9.89
CA LEU A 130 -0.98 0.83 -9.00
C LEU A 130 -0.72 2.19 -8.38
N ILE A 131 -1.67 3.09 -8.51
CA ILE A 131 -1.61 4.37 -7.78
C ILE A 131 -2.13 4.13 -6.37
N LYS A 132 -1.27 4.40 -5.39
CA LYS A 132 -1.57 4.18 -3.98
C LYS A 132 -2.13 5.44 -3.35
N ILE A 133 -3.29 5.31 -2.69
CA ILE A 133 -4.09 6.44 -2.19
C ILE A 133 -4.59 6.09 -0.80
N ALA A 134 -4.53 7.03 0.14
CA ALA A 134 -5.10 6.85 1.48
C ALA A 134 -6.64 6.64 1.42
N SER A 135 -7.14 5.71 2.22
CA SER A 135 -8.55 5.31 2.21
C SER A 135 -9.45 6.26 3.02
N THR A 136 -9.37 7.54 2.72
CA THR A 136 -10.37 8.53 3.10
C THR A 136 -11.57 8.44 2.15
N TRP A 137 -12.71 9.03 2.50
CA TRP A 137 -13.83 9.13 1.57
C TRP A 137 -13.41 9.79 0.25
N GLN A 138 -12.69 10.91 0.34
CA GLN A 138 -12.18 11.65 -0.81
C GLN A 138 -11.20 10.83 -1.65
N GLY A 139 -10.31 10.09 -1.01
CA GLY A 139 -9.36 9.19 -1.69
C GLY A 139 -10.07 8.03 -2.41
N ILE A 140 -11.10 7.46 -1.80
CA ILE A 140 -11.92 6.41 -2.40
C ILE A 140 -12.69 6.95 -3.62
N ARG A 141 -13.23 8.16 -3.55
CA ARG A 141 -13.88 8.80 -4.71
C ARG A 141 -12.89 9.09 -5.83
N ALA A 142 -11.67 9.53 -5.50
CA ALA A 142 -10.61 9.69 -6.50
C ALA A 142 -10.29 8.36 -7.20
N ALA A 143 -10.14 7.28 -6.43
CA ALA A 143 -9.89 5.95 -6.98
C ALA A 143 -11.03 5.47 -7.90
N GLU A 144 -12.29 5.74 -7.55
CA GLU A 144 -13.44 5.41 -8.41
C GLU A 144 -13.35 6.09 -9.78
N ILE A 145 -12.95 7.35 -9.81
CA ILE A 145 -12.73 8.10 -11.06
C ILE A 145 -11.59 7.47 -11.87
N LEU A 146 -10.46 7.22 -11.23
CA LEU A 146 -9.25 6.69 -11.87
C LEU A 146 -9.46 5.26 -12.41
N GLU A 147 -10.15 4.40 -11.69
CA GLU A 147 -10.46 3.04 -12.14
C GLU A 147 -11.29 3.04 -13.43
N LYS A 148 -12.23 3.98 -13.57
CA LYS A 148 -13.01 4.17 -14.81
C LYS A 148 -12.16 4.67 -15.99
N GLU A 149 -11.01 5.27 -15.72
CA GLU A 149 -10.04 5.71 -16.71
C GLU A 149 -8.99 4.62 -17.06
N GLY A 150 -9.09 3.42 -16.47
CA GLY A 150 -8.12 2.36 -16.66
C GLY A 150 -6.83 2.53 -15.84
N ILE A 151 -6.87 3.36 -14.79
CA ILE A 151 -5.79 3.55 -13.83
C ILE A 151 -6.16 2.79 -12.57
N ASN A 152 -5.51 1.64 -12.34
CA ASN A 152 -5.76 0.82 -11.17
C ASN A 152 -5.15 1.42 -9.90
N CYS A 153 -5.87 1.30 -8.80
CA CYS A 153 -5.49 1.90 -7.51
C CYS A 153 -5.28 0.85 -6.42
N ASN A 154 -4.41 1.22 -5.48
CA ASN A 154 -4.16 0.52 -4.22
C ASN A 154 -4.59 1.45 -3.07
N LEU A 155 -5.72 1.16 -2.42
CA LEU A 155 -6.23 1.96 -1.30
C LEU A 155 -5.58 1.51 0.00
N THR A 156 -4.74 2.39 0.53
CA THR A 156 -3.90 2.16 1.72
C THR A 156 -4.42 2.88 2.96
N LEU A 157 -3.73 2.72 4.10
CA LEU A 157 -4.17 3.23 5.40
C LEU A 157 -5.61 2.81 5.69
N LEU A 158 -5.87 1.53 5.50
CA LEU A 158 -7.18 0.93 5.66
C LEU A 158 -7.21 0.14 6.97
N PHE A 159 -8.12 0.52 7.86
CA PHE A 159 -8.22 0.02 9.23
C PHE A 159 -9.64 -0.41 9.62
N SER A 160 -10.67 -0.04 8.87
CA SER A 160 -12.08 -0.31 9.20
C SER A 160 -12.81 -1.10 8.12
N GLU A 161 -13.88 -1.78 8.53
CA GLU A 161 -14.80 -2.44 7.61
C GLU A 161 -15.51 -1.42 6.70
N ALA A 162 -15.83 -0.23 7.20
CA ALA A 162 -16.43 0.85 6.40
C ALA A 162 -15.53 1.27 5.24
N GLN A 163 -14.22 1.43 5.49
CA GLN A 163 -13.25 1.74 4.44
C GLN A 163 -13.18 0.60 3.40
N ALA A 164 -13.08 -0.65 3.85
CA ALA A 164 -13.01 -1.81 2.97
C ALA A 164 -14.26 -1.92 2.10
N ARG A 165 -15.44 -1.75 2.69
CA ARG A 165 -16.71 -1.78 2.00
C ARG A 165 -16.82 -0.69 0.94
N ALA A 166 -16.55 0.56 1.30
CA ALA A 166 -16.59 1.69 0.37
C ALA A 166 -15.62 1.51 -0.81
N CYS A 167 -14.42 0.96 -0.58
CA CYS A 167 -13.46 0.65 -1.65
C CYS A 167 -14.00 -0.39 -2.64
N ALA A 168 -14.59 -1.47 -2.15
CA ALA A 168 -15.18 -2.50 -3.01
C ALA A 168 -16.36 -1.96 -3.83
N GLU A 169 -17.22 -1.15 -3.19
CA GLU A 169 -18.36 -0.49 -3.83
C GLU A 169 -17.94 0.50 -4.92
N ALA A 170 -16.78 1.14 -4.74
CA ALA A 170 -16.16 2.02 -5.73
C ALA A 170 -15.47 1.29 -6.90
N GLY A 171 -15.37 -0.03 -6.86
CA GLY A 171 -14.71 -0.82 -7.89
C GLY A 171 -13.18 -0.72 -7.87
N VAL A 172 -12.58 -0.45 -6.73
CA VAL A 172 -11.13 -0.37 -6.56
C VAL A 172 -10.47 -1.71 -6.86
N TYR A 173 -9.34 -1.68 -7.57
CA TYR A 173 -8.61 -2.89 -7.94
C TYR A 173 -8.05 -3.63 -6.72
N LEU A 174 -7.43 -2.92 -5.77
CA LEU A 174 -6.74 -3.52 -4.64
C LEU A 174 -6.82 -2.63 -3.40
N ILE A 175 -6.96 -3.27 -2.24
CA ILE A 175 -6.84 -2.61 -0.94
C ILE A 175 -5.66 -3.17 -0.15
N SER A 176 -5.04 -2.31 0.67
CA SER A 176 -3.96 -2.67 1.59
C SER A 176 -4.38 -2.43 3.04
N PRO A 177 -5.17 -3.33 3.65
CA PRO A 177 -5.50 -3.23 5.06
C PRO A 177 -4.26 -3.48 5.92
N PHE A 178 -4.05 -2.64 6.94
CA PHE A 178 -2.92 -2.70 7.85
C PHE A 178 -3.18 -3.68 8.99
N VAL A 179 -2.19 -4.51 9.30
CA VAL A 179 -2.29 -5.53 10.34
C VAL A 179 -1.57 -5.09 11.62
N GLY A 180 -0.28 -4.80 11.53
CA GLY A 180 0.55 -4.50 12.69
C GLY A 180 0.20 -3.19 13.38
N ARG A 181 -0.24 -2.17 12.67
CA ARG A 181 -0.66 -0.90 13.29
C ARG A 181 -1.96 -1.04 14.08
N ILE A 182 -2.84 -1.95 13.70
CA ILE A 182 -4.02 -2.32 14.50
C ILE A 182 -3.55 -2.96 15.81
N LEU A 183 -2.65 -3.94 15.73
CA LEU A 183 -2.05 -4.57 16.92
C LEU A 183 -1.43 -3.53 17.86
N ASP A 184 -0.66 -2.59 17.33
CA ASP A 184 -0.05 -1.51 18.11
C ASP A 184 -1.09 -0.70 18.90
N TRP A 185 -2.21 -0.34 18.25
CA TRP A 185 -3.28 0.39 18.89
C TRP A 185 -3.91 -0.38 20.05
N TYR A 186 -4.22 -1.65 19.85
CA TYR A 186 -4.81 -2.49 20.90
C TYR A 186 -3.85 -2.71 22.06
N LYS A 187 -2.56 -2.90 21.81
CA LYS A 187 -1.56 -2.97 22.88
C LYS A 187 -1.43 -1.68 23.68
N ALA A 188 -1.57 -0.53 23.03
CA ALA A 188 -1.49 0.78 23.69
C ALA A 188 -2.75 1.12 24.48
N ASN A 189 -3.93 0.75 23.99
CA ASN A 189 -5.22 1.22 24.48
C ASN A 189 -6.04 0.18 25.26
N THR A 190 -5.53 -1.04 25.46
CA THR A 190 -6.17 -2.08 26.25
C THR A 190 -5.20 -2.68 27.28
N ASP A 191 -5.73 -3.42 28.23
CA ASP A 191 -4.90 -4.09 29.25
C ASP A 191 -4.14 -5.29 28.69
N LYS A 192 -4.64 -5.92 27.64
CA LYS A 192 -3.99 -7.05 26.97
C LYS A 192 -2.79 -6.59 26.16
N LYS A 193 -1.59 -7.07 26.51
CA LYS A 193 -0.30 -6.70 25.86
C LYS A 193 0.26 -7.80 24.96
N GLU A 194 -0.17 -9.03 25.15
CA GLU A 194 0.27 -10.19 24.38
C GLU A 194 -0.92 -10.81 23.63
N TYR A 195 -0.73 -11.10 22.37
CA TYR A 195 -1.75 -11.72 21.51
C TYR A 195 -1.14 -12.93 20.79
N ALA A 196 -1.80 -14.08 20.89
CA ALA A 196 -1.46 -15.19 20.00
C ALA A 196 -1.76 -14.78 18.54
N PRO A 197 -1.03 -15.30 17.56
CA PRO A 197 -1.22 -14.90 16.15
C PRO A 197 -2.69 -14.96 15.66
N ALA A 198 -3.43 -15.99 16.05
CA ALA A 198 -4.85 -16.14 15.69
C ALA A 198 -5.79 -15.17 16.42
N GLU A 199 -5.33 -14.58 17.54
CA GLU A 199 -6.08 -13.60 18.33
C GLU A 199 -5.69 -12.15 18.02
N ASP A 200 -4.69 -11.96 17.16
CA ASP A 200 -4.20 -10.64 16.76
C ASP A 200 -5.33 -9.84 16.10
N PRO A 201 -5.68 -8.67 16.64
CA PRO A 201 -6.80 -7.88 16.14
C PRO A 201 -6.62 -7.42 14.68
N GLY A 202 -5.38 -7.25 14.23
CA GLY A 202 -5.08 -6.95 12.84
C GLY A 202 -5.34 -8.14 11.92
N VAL A 203 -4.98 -9.34 12.34
CA VAL A 203 -5.29 -10.60 11.63
C VAL A 203 -6.80 -10.81 11.55
N ILE A 204 -7.51 -10.62 12.65
CA ILE A 204 -8.98 -10.73 12.70
C ILE A 204 -9.63 -9.74 11.74
N SER A 205 -9.16 -8.50 11.71
CA SER A 205 -9.68 -7.46 10.81
C SER A 205 -9.53 -7.84 9.33
N VAL A 206 -8.34 -8.23 8.90
CA VAL A 206 -8.10 -8.60 7.50
C VAL A 206 -8.85 -9.88 7.11
N THR A 207 -8.96 -10.83 8.02
CA THR A 207 -9.73 -12.07 7.80
C THR A 207 -11.22 -11.75 7.55
N LYS A 208 -11.81 -10.84 8.32
CA LYS A 208 -13.19 -10.38 8.12
C LYS A 208 -13.37 -9.70 6.77
N ILE A 209 -12.45 -8.82 6.39
CA ILE A 209 -12.49 -8.12 5.09
C ILE A 209 -12.39 -9.12 3.93
N TYR A 210 -11.45 -10.06 4.01
CA TYR A 210 -11.29 -11.13 3.01
C TYR A 210 -12.60 -11.91 2.84
N ASN A 211 -13.18 -12.38 3.94
CA ASN A 211 -14.42 -13.14 3.90
C ASN A 211 -15.59 -12.31 3.35
N TYR A 212 -15.72 -11.04 3.77
CA TYR A 212 -16.74 -10.12 3.28
C TYR A 212 -16.67 -9.95 1.74
N TYR A 213 -15.48 -9.74 1.20
CA TYR A 213 -15.31 -9.56 -0.25
C TYR A 213 -15.68 -10.83 -1.02
N LYS A 214 -15.29 -11.99 -0.53
CA LYS A 214 -15.64 -13.26 -1.17
C LYS A 214 -17.13 -13.58 -1.05
N GLU A 215 -17.72 -13.33 0.12
CA GLU A 215 -19.14 -13.53 0.39
C GLU A 215 -20.05 -12.72 -0.56
N TYR A 216 -19.66 -11.50 -0.89
CA TYR A 216 -20.43 -10.64 -1.79
C TYR A 216 -19.89 -10.59 -3.23
N GLY A 217 -18.94 -11.45 -3.57
CA GLY A 217 -18.40 -11.56 -4.91
C GLY A 217 -17.69 -10.33 -5.45
N TYR A 218 -17.14 -9.50 -4.55
CA TYR A 218 -16.30 -8.37 -4.95
C TYR A 218 -14.98 -8.85 -5.54
N LYS A 219 -14.50 -8.18 -6.60
CA LYS A 219 -13.26 -8.53 -7.30
C LYS A 219 -12.04 -7.82 -6.76
N THR A 220 -12.22 -6.85 -5.88
CA THR A 220 -11.13 -6.10 -5.25
C THR A 220 -10.19 -7.06 -4.53
N VAL A 221 -8.91 -6.95 -4.85
CA VAL A 221 -7.83 -7.77 -4.26
C VAL A 221 -7.56 -7.32 -2.83
N VAL A 222 -7.49 -8.25 -1.90
CA VAL A 222 -7.11 -7.99 -0.51
C VAL A 222 -5.63 -8.27 -0.33
N MET A 223 -4.86 -7.25 0.02
CA MET A 223 -3.43 -7.34 0.29
C MET A 223 -3.14 -6.89 1.72
N GLY A 224 -2.93 -7.84 2.63
CA GLY A 224 -2.49 -7.52 3.99
C GLY A 224 -1.14 -6.78 3.97
N ALA A 225 -0.99 -5.79 4.83
CA ALA A 225 0.16 -4.89 4.85
C ALA A 225 0.59 -4.51 6.28
N SER A 226 1.80 -3.97 6.42
CA SER A 226 2.33 -3.43 7.68
C SER A 226 2.35 -4.46 8.80
N PHE A 227 3.15 -5.50 8.65
CA PHE A 227 3.28 -6.59 9.63
C PHE A 227 4.30 -6.26 10.73
N ARG A 228 4.06 -6.76 11.94
CA ARG A 228 4.98 -6.67 13.08
C ARG A 228 5.75 -7.96 13.33
N ASN A 229 5.20 -9.10 12.92
CA ASN A 229 5.79 -10.42 13.15
C ASN A 229 5.33 -11.43 12.08
N VAL A 230 6.05 -12.54 12.01
CA VAL A 230 5.75 -13.64 11.07
C VAL A 230 4.43 -14.33 11.39
N GLY A 231 4.01 -14.36 12.64
CA GLY A 231 2.73 -14.95 13.06
C GLY A 231 1.53 -14.29 12.36
N GLU A 232 1.54 -12.96 12.21
CA GLU A 232 0.52 -12.23 11.45
C GLU A 232 0.46 -12.70 9.99
N ILE A 233 1.61 -12.95 9.38
CA ILE A 233 1.71 -13.40 7.99
C ILE A 233 1.21 -14.84 7.84
N THR A 234 1.64 -15.73 8.72
CA THR A 234 1.27 -17.16 8.66
C THR A 234 -0.22 -17.38 8.91
N GLU A 235 -0.85 -16.59 9.78
CA GLU A 235 -2.30 -16.65 10.02
C GLU A 235 -3.12 -16.06 8.85
N LEU A 236 -2.50 -15.31 7.96
CA LEU A 236 -3.14 -14.78 6.74
C LEU A 236 -2.76 -15.57 5.47
N ALA A 237 -2.10 -16.71 5.60
CA ALA A 237 -1.77 -17.57 4.45
C ALA A 237 -3.04 -17.99 3.70
N GLY A 238 -3.09 -17.69 2.42
CA GLY A 238 -4.28 -17.83 1.57
C GLY A 238 -4.96 -16.50 1.24
N CYS A 239 -4.58 -15.40 1.90
CA CYS A 239 -4.97 -14.06 1.45
C CYS A 239 -4.55 -13.84 -0.01
N ASP A 240 -5.27 -13.03 -0.75
CA ASP A 240 -4.98 -12.80 -2.16
C ASP A 240 -3.53 -12.34 -2.37
N ARG A 241 -3.07 -11.36 -1.59
CA ARG A 241 -1.69 -10.88 -1.56
C ARG A 241 -1.28 -10.48 -0.14
N LEU A 242 0.01 -10.52 0.12
CA LEU A 242 0.61 -9.96 1.34
C LEU A 242 1.86 -9.17 0.93
N THR A 243 1.96 -7.91 1.32
CA THR A 243 3.15 -7.10 1.10
C THR A 243 4.00 -7.10 2.36
N ILE A 244 5.20 -7.63 2.24
CA ILE A 244 6.04 -8.06 3.35
C ILE A 244 7.39 -7.34 3.29
N ALA A 245 7.82 -6.76 4.42
CA ALA A 245 9.13 -6.14 4.55
C ALA A 245 10.28 -7.16 4.46
N PRO A 246 11.47 -6.77 3.98
CA PRO A 246 12.60 -7.68 3.79
C PRO A 246 13.01 -8.48 5.02
N ALA A 247 12.96 -7.89 6.21
CA ALA A 247 13.29 -8.58 7.46
C ALA A 247 12.36 -9.78 7.72
N LEU A 248 11.07 -9.63 7.46
CA LEU A 248 10.10 -10.71 7.64
C LEU A 248 10.14 -11.73 6.50
N LEU A 249 10.47 -11.30 5.27
CA LEU A 249 10.76 -12.22 4.16
C LEU A 249 11.94 -13.13 4.50
N LYS A 250 12.98 -12.57 5.12
CA LYS A 250 14.13 -13.33 5.59
C LYS A 250 13.73 -14.39 6.62
N GLU A 251 12.96 -14.02 7.65
CA GLU A 251 12.49 -14.97 8.66
C GLU A 251 11.68 -16.11 8.04
N LEU A 252 10.78 -15.82 7.10
CA LEU A 252 10.01 -16.83 6.37
C LEU A 252 10.89 -17.73 5.51
N GLN A 253 11.96 -17.21 4.92
CA GLN A 253 12.91 -17.98 4.13
C GLN A 253 13.79 -18.90 4.96
N GLU A 254 14.11 -18.52 6.20
CA GLU A 254 14.94 -19.31 7.12
C GLU A 254 14.12 -20.32 7.93
N ASN A 255 12.80 -20.23 7.93
CA ASN A 255 11.91 -21.11 8.68
C ASN A 255 11.38 -22.25 7.80
N THR A 256 11.57 -23.49 8.24
CA THR A 256 11.12 -24.71 7.55
C THR A 256 9.92 -25.40 8.22
N THR A 257 9.34 -24.80 9.24
CA THR A 257 8.10 -25.29 9.87
C THR A 257 6.97 -25.30 8.83
N PRO A 258 6.16 -26.37 8.76
CA PRO A 258 5.06 -26.44 7.80
C PRO A 258 4.08 -25.27 7.92
N LEU A 259 3.72 -24.68 6.79
CA LEU A 259 2.74 -23.62 6.69
C LEU A 259 1.49 -24.16 6.02
N VAL A 260 0.34 -23.98 6.66
CA VAL A 260 -0.97 -24.39 6.14
C VAL A 260 -1.80 -23.17 5.75
N ARG A 261 -2.69 -23.36 4.78
CA ARG A 261 -3.65 -22.31 4.38
C ARG A 261 -4.60 -22.01 5.54
N LYS A 262 -4.79 -20.73 5.82
CA LYS A 262 -5.70 -20.20 6.85
C LYS A 262 -6.94 -19.54 6.23
N LEU A 263 -6.74 -18.79 5.14
CA LEU A 263 -7.83 -18.10 4.46
C LEU A 263 -8.28 -18.87 3.22
N GLU A 264 -9.54 -19.27 3.24
CA GLU A 264 -10.26 -19.90 2.14
C GLU A 264 -11.75 -19.71 2.38
N TYR A 265 -12.42 -18.97 1.52
CA TYR A 265 -13.86 -18.80 1.63
C TYR A 265 -14.59 -19.98 0.95
N LYS A 266 -15.41 -20.68 1.70
CA LYS A 266 -16.18 -21.87 1.23
C LYS A 266 -17.69 -21.65 1.23
N GLY A 267 -18.14 -20.43 1.57
CA GLY A 267 -19.55 -20.07 1.60
C GLY A 267 -20.12 -19.77 0.22
N GLU A 268 -21.42 -19.58 0.17
CA GLU A 268 -22.12 -19.15 -1.04
C GLU A 268 -21.94 -17.64 -1.26
N VAL A 269 -21.93 -17.22 -2.54
CA VAL A 269 -21.89 -15.81 -2.91
C VAL A 269 -23.29 -15.23 -2.76
N LYS A 270 -23.41 -14.17 -1.97
CA LYS A 270 -24.66 -13.46 -1.70
C LYS A 270 -24.82 -12.22 -2.57
N ALA A 271 -26.03 -11.71 -2.66
CA ALA A 271 -26.31 -10.43 -3.30
C ALA A 271 -25.63 -9.28 -2.54
N LYS A 272 -24.99 -8.38 -3.29
CA LYS A 272 -24.30 -7.21 -2.72
C LYS A 272 -25.29 -6.32 -1.97
N PRO A 273 -24.93 -5.81 -0.80
CA PRO A 273 -25.76 -4.80 -0.10
C PRO A 273 -25.77 -3.48 -0.87
N GLN A 274 -26.68 -2.59 -0.51
CA GLN A 274 -26.69 -1.23 -1.06
C GLN A 274 -25.38 -0.51 -0.69
N PRO A 275 -24.79 0.26 -1.60
CA PRO A 275 -23.58 1.02 -1.31
C PRO A 275 -23.76 1.98 -0.14
N LEU A 276 -22.70 2.20 0.64
CA LEU A 276 -22.69 3.21 1.70
C LEU A 276 -22.83 4.61 1.10
N THR A 277 -23.73 5.40 1.68
CA THR A 277 -23.71 6.85 1.49
C THR A 277 -22.49 7.46 2.19
N GLU A 278 -22.13 8.69 1.83
CA GLU A 278 -21.06 9.43 2.50
C GLU A 278 -21.29 9.55 4.01
N ALA A 279 -22.52 9.88 4.41
CA ALA A 279 -22.88 10.00 5.83
C ALA A 279 -22.78 8.68 6.59
N GLU A 280 -23.21 7.56 5.99
CA GLU A 280 -23.06 6.22 6.57
C GLU A 280 -21.61 5.80 6.70
N PHE A 281 -20.79 6.07 5.67
CA PHE A 281 -19.35 5.83 5.73
C PHE A 281 -18.71 6.57 6.88
N TYR A 282 -18.91 7.87 6.99
CA TYR A 282 -18.33 8.68 8.07
C TYR A 282 -18.80 8.24 9.44
N TRP A 283 -20.09 7.93 9.58
CA TRP A 283 -20.62 7.47 10.87
C TRP A 283 -20.02 6.13 11.29
N GLN A 284 -19.99 5.15 10.41
CA GLN A 284 -19.42 3.83 10.69
C GLN A 284 -17.91 3.89 10.96
N HIS A 285 -17.16 4.65 10.15
CA HIS A 285 -15.74 4.84 10.36
C HIS A 285 -15.47 5.57 11.69
N ASN A 286 -16.18 6.66 11.97
CA ASN A 286 -16.04 7.41 13.22
C ASN A 286 -16.39 6.58 14.47
N SER A 287 -17.23 5.58 14.35
CA SER A 287 -17.59 4.68 15.45
C SER A 287 -16.47 3.68 15.80
N ASP A 288 -15.44 3.57 14.98
CA ASP A 288 -14.26 2.76 15.20
C ASP A 288 -13.07 3.67 15.58
N ALA A 289 -12.84 3.85 16.88
CA ALA A 289 -11.81 4.75 17.41
C ALA A 289 -10.42 4.36 16.90
N MET A 290 -10.09 3.08 16.85
CA MET A 290 -8.82 2.59 16.32
C MET A 290 -8.62 3.03 14.88
N ALA A 291 -9.62 2.86 14.03
CA ALA A 291 -9.53 3.20 12.60
C ALA A 291 -9.37 4.71 12.39
N VAL A 292 -10.13 5.53 13.09
CA VAL A 292 -10.04 7.01 13.02
C VAL A 292 -8.65 7.48 13.41
N GLU A 293 -8.13 7.00 14.54
CA GLU A 293 -6.83 7.42 15.07
C GLU A 293 -5.69 6.95 14.17
N LYS A 294 -5.72 5.71 13.71
CA LYS A 294 -4.65 5.13 12.87
C LYS A 294 -4.63 5.71 11.46
N LEU A 295 -5.76 6.01 10.87
CA LEU A 295 -5.82 6.69 9.57
C LEU A 295 -5.21 8.10 9.67
N ALA A 296 -5.64 8.88 10.65
CA ALA A 296 -5.14 10.23 10.87
C ALA A 296 -3.63 10.25 11.18
N ASP A 297 -3.17 9.35 12.06
CA ASP A 297 -1.75 9.20 12.40
C ASP A 297 -0.91 8.79 11.19
N GLY A 298 -1.39 7.85 10.38
CA GLY A 298 -0.71 7.41 9.17
C GLY A 298 -0.53 8.52 8.14
N ILE A 299 -1.57 9.31 7.90
CA ILE A 299 -1.51 10.48 7.00
C ILE A 299 -0.48 11.48 7.49
N ARG A 300 -0.49 11.83 8.79
CA ARG A 300 0.49 12.75 9.38
C ARG A 300 1.93 12.23 9.27
N LYS A 301 2.17 10.97 9.56
CA LYS A 301 3.50 10.36 9.49
C LYS A 301 4.06 10.34 8.06
N PHE A 302 3.24 10.01 7.08
CA PHE A 302 3.65 10.05 5.68
C PHE A 302 3.94 11.48 5.22
N ALA A 303 3.15 12.47 5.68
CA ALA A 303 3.43 13.87 5.39
C ALA A 303 4.77 14.34 5.99
N VAL A 304 5.09 13.94 7.23
CA VAL A 304 6.38 14.24 7.86
C VAL A 304 7.55 13.65 7.08
N ASP A 305 7.43 12.40 6.63
CA ASP A 305 8.50 11.77 5.84
C ASP A 305 8.63 12.41 4.46
N GLN A 306 7.54 12.85 3.86
CA GLN A 306 7.53 13.64 2.63
C GLN A 306 8.26 14.97 2.81
N GLU A 307 8.00 15.70 3.90
CA GLU A 307 8.70 16.95 4.22
C GLU A 307 10.21 16.75 4.40
N LYS A 308 10.65 15.64 4.98
CA LYS A 308 12.07 15.28 5.04
C LYS A 308 12.67 15.05 3.65
N LEU A 309 11.93 14.38 2.76
CA LEU A 309 12.34 14.19 1.38
C LEU A 309 12.42 15.52 0.63
N GLU A 310 11.44 16.40 0.82
CA GLU A 310 11.43 17.77 0.29
C GLU A 310 12.66 18.57 0.73
N ALA A 311 13.01 18.51 2.02
CA ALA A 311 14.20 19.19 2.54
C ALA A 311 15.50 18.70 1.87
N MET A 312 15.62 17.38 1.66
CA MET A 312 16.75 16.78 0.96
C MET A 312 16.84 17.25 -0.50
N LEU A 313 15.72 17.26 -1.21
CA LEU A 313 15.67 17.67 -2.62
C LEU A 313 15.87 19.18 -2.79
N SER A 314 15.28 20.01 -1.92
CA SER A 314 15.45 21.46 -1.94
C SER A 314 16.91 21.89 -1.82
N ALA A 315 17.73 21.16 -1.07
CA ALA A 315 19.15 21.44 -0.93
C ALA A 315 19.94 21.26 -2.25
N LYS A 316 19.36 20.60 -3.25
CA LYS A 316 19.96 20.32 -4.58
C LYS A 316 19.34 21.15 -5.71
N LEU A 317 18.20 21.81 -5.47
CA LEU A 317 17.53 22.70 -6.40
C LEU A 317 18.09 24.15 -6.31
#